data_49dd031494ef6ed830e5fbd9d3497cff
#
_entry.id   49dd031494ef6ed830e5fbd9d3497cff
#
_cell.length_a   1.000
_cell.length_b   1.000
_cell.length_c   1.000
_cell.angle_alpha   90.00
_cell.angle_beta   90.00
_cell.angle_gamma   90.00
#
_symmetry.space_group_name_H-M   'P 1'
#
loop_
_entity.id
_entity.type
_entity.pdbx_description
1 polymer ?
#
loop_
_entity_poly.entity_id
_entity_poly.type
_entity_poly.pdbx_seq_one_letter_code
_entity_poly.pdbx_strand_id
1 'polypeptide(L)'
;GLVTEGRTAVGAPASPQAGPIFRISINNEIELHAEVPNVHLLKLNPGATVRISRDDAPDVVGKVRQISPQIDRATQLGKVRISLNNNPSLKVGMFARANIDAKRSCGVAVPRTAIDRLTVQVVKGNTIETRKVRVGLTSDTSTEILEGLDVGETVVADAGTSLHDGDQVKTMFAEELERTRAR
;
A
#
# COMPACT_ATOMS: atom_id res chain seq x y z
N GLY A 1 -27.44 -18.09 -4.81
CA GLY A 1 -26.44 -18.24 -3.75
C GLY A 1 -25.76 -19.61 -3.78
N LEU A 2 -24.54 -19.67 -3.25
CA LEU A 2 -23.77 -20.90 -3.13
C LEU A 2 -23.82 -21.39 -1.68
N VAL A 3 -24.16 -22.67 -1.45
CA VAL A 3 -24.09 -23.26 -0.11
C VAL A 3 -22.62 -23.49 0.24
N THR A 4 -22.13 -22.83 1.29
CA THR A 4 -20.73 -22.90 1.74
C THR A 4 -20.53 -23.92 2.85
N GLU A 5 -21.57 -24.23 3.59
CA GLU A 5 -21.52 -25.19 4.70
C GLU A 5 -22.90 -25.80 4.93
N GLY A 6 -22.94 -27.11 5.18
CA GLY A 6 -24.11 -27.84 5.65
C GLY A 6 -23.70 -28.71 6.84
N ARG A 7 -24.34 -28.54 7.99
CA ARG A 7 -23.95 -29.19 9.25
C ARG A 7 -24.98 -30.20 9.78
N THR A 8 -25.96 -30.57 8.99
CA THR A 8 -27.05 -31.40 9.52
C THR A 8 -27.17 -32.70 8.77
N ALA A 9 -27.54 -33.76 9.47
CA ALA A 9 -27.89 -35.04 8.91
C ALA A 9 -29.44 -35.16 8.80
N VAL A 10 -29.91 -36.04 7.89
CA VAL A 10 -31.35 -36.35 7.77
C VAL A 10 -31.86 -36.91 9.09
N GLY A 11 -32.93 -36.32 9.61
CA GLY A 11 -33.52 -36.72 10.90
C GLY A 11 -32.96 -36.00 12.13
N ALA A 12 -31.97 -35.17 12.00
CA ALA A 12 -31.45 -34.35 13.11
C ALA A 12 -32.47 -33.25 13.50
N PRO A 13 -32.71 -33.02 14.80
CA PRO A 13 -33.61 -31.97 15.25
C PRO A 13 -33.03 -30.59 14.96
N ALA A 14 -33.85 -29.70 14.39
CA ALA A 14 -33.48 -28.30 14.25
C ALA A 14 -33.62 -27.61 15.61
N SER A 15 -32.51 -27.10 16.15
CA SER A 15 -32.44 -26.40 17.43
C SER A 15 -31.67 -25.09 17.30
N PRO A 16 -32.15 -23.98 17.87
CA PRO A 16 -31.42 -22.72 17.89
C PRO A 16 -30.03 -22.82 18.51
N GLN A 17 -29.83 -23.75 19.46
CA GLN A 17 -28.53 -23.98 20.11
C GLN A 17 -27.53 -24.76 19.22
N ALA A 18 -28.02 -25.49 18.21
CA ALA A 18 -27.17 -26.29 17.32
C ALA A 18 -26.44 -25.43 16.24
N GLY A 19 -26.77 -24.15 16.16
CA GLY A 19 -26.20 -23.24 15.15
C GLY A 19 -26.90 -23.37 13.78
N PRO A 20 -26.39 -22.67 12.77
CA PRO A 20 -27.01 -22.66 11.45
C PRO A 20 -26.90 -24.02 10.75
N ILE A 21 -28.00 -24.49 10.18
CA ILE A 21 -28.06 -25.73 9.41
C ILE A 21 -27.29 -25.59 8.10
N PHE A 22 -27.47 -24.47 7.42
CA PHE A 22 -26.77 -24.12 6.18
C PHE A 22 -26.17 -22.71 6.27
N ARG A 23 -25.03 -22.53 5.62
CA ARG A 23 -24.48 -21.20 5.32
C ARG A 23 -24.51 -21.00 3.81
N ILE A 24 -25.04 -19.88 3.38
CA ILE A 24 -25.22 -19.56 1.97
C ILE A 24 -24.49 -18.24 1.68
N SER A 25 -23.59 -18.27 0.71
CA SER A 25 -23.01 -17.05 0.13
C SER A 25 -24.01 -16.43 -0.84
N ILE A 26 -24.34 -15.17 -0.64
CA ILE A 26 -25.23 -14.42 -1.54
C ILE A 26 -24.37 -13.87 -2.68
N ASN A 27 -24.83 -14.06 -3.93
CA ASN A 27 -24.19 -13.54 -5.16
C ASN A 27 -22.69 -13.88 -5.32
N ASN A 28 -22.19 -14.86 -4.60
CA ASN A 28 -20.76 -15.21 -4.58
C ASN A 28 -19.85 -14.04 -4.16
N GLU A 29 -20.40 -13.10 -3.39
CA GLU A 29 -19.63 -11.97 -2.86
C GLU A 29 -18.67 -12.44 -1.79
N ILE A 30 -17.40 -12.11 -1.95
CA ILE A 30 -16.31 -12.41 -1.01
C ILE A 30 -15.73 -11.10 -0.53
N GLU A 31 -15.51 -11.01 0.76
CA GLU A 31 -14.79 -9.89 1.39
C GLU A 31 -13.48 -10.39 2.00
N LEU A 32 -12.45 -9.56 1.90
CA LEU A 32 -11.23 -9.75 2.68
C LEU A 32 -11.38 -9.02 4.01
N HIS A 33 -11.16 -9.72 5.10
CA HIS A 33 -11.07 -9.14 6.43
C HIS A 33 -9.59 -8.92 6.76
N ALA A 34 -9.14 -7.67 6.68
CA ALA A 34 -7.77 -7.30 7.01
C ALA A 34 -7.69 -6.79 8.45
N GLU A 35 -6.63 -7.16 9.15
CA GLU A 35 -6.29 -6.64 10.46
C GLU A 35 -5.22 -5.57 10.30
N VAL A 36 -5.49 -4.36 10.77
CA VAL A 36 -4.64 -3.17 10.55
C VAL A 36 -4.30 -2.55 11.90
N PRO A 37 -3.01 -2.24 12.18
CA PRO A 37 -2.62 -1.54 13.38
C PRO A 37 -3.37 -0.21 13.56
N ASN A 38 -3.75 0.11 14.79
CA ASN A 38 -4.56 1.28 15.12
C ASN A 38 -3.96 2.60 14.61
N VAL A 39 -2.64 2.73 14.64
CA VAL A 39 -1.90 3.91 14.16
C VAL A 39 -2.10 4.20 12.66
N HIS A 40 -2.49 3.20 11.90
CA HIS A 40 -2.74 3.32 10.46
C HIS A 40 -4.23 3.44 10.12
N LEU A 41 -5.13 3.00 11.01
CA LEU A 41 -6.58 3.05 10.77
C LEU A 41 -7.09 4.46 10.52
N LEU A 42 -6.57 5.45 11.26
CA LEU A 42 -6.96 6.86 11.11
C LEU A 42 -6.57 7.47 9.76
N LYS A 43 -5.66 6.82 9.04
CA LYS A 43 -5.21 7.25 7.71
C LYS A 43 -6.05 6.65 6.58
N LEU A 44 -6.89 5.65 6.90
CA LEU A 44 -7.73 4.96 5.93
C LEU A 44 -9.07 5.66 5.75
N ASN A 45 -9.56 5.59 4.51
CA ASN A 45 -10.90 6.07 4.19
C ASN A 45 -11.69 4.96 3.49
N PRO A 46 -13.01 4.88 3.73
CA PRO A 46 -13.88 4.05 2.90
C PRO A 46 -13.71 4.42 1.42
N GLY A 47 -13.73 3.43 0.54
CA GLY A 47 -13.50 3.61 -0.88
C GLY A 47 -12.01 3.58 -1.31
N ALA A 48 -11.06 3.59 -0.38
CA ALA A 48 -9.63 3.47 -0.71
C ALA A 48 -9.36 2.19 -1.51
N THR A 49 -8.49 2.31 -2.52
CA THR A 49 -8.09 1.18 -3.35
C THR A 49 -7.16 0.26 -2.57
N VAL A 50 -7.37 -1.03 -2.71
CA VAL A 50 -6.57 -2.08 -2.07
C VAL A 50 -6.04 -3.01 -3.15
N ARG A 51 -4.73 -3.25 -3.14
CA ARG A 51 -4.10 -4.31 -3.92
C ARG A 51 -3.89 -5.52 -3.03
N ILE A 52 -4.42 -6.65 -3.46
CA ILE A 52 -4.38 -7.90 -2.71
C ILE A 52 -3.47 -8.85 -3.46
N SER A 53 -2.34 -9.16 -2.83
CA SER A 53 -1.35 -10.10 -3.35
C SER A 53 -1.50 -11.47 -2.70
N ARG A 54 -1.29 -12.50 -3.51
CA ARG A 54 -1.26 -13.91 -3.13
C ARG A 54 -0.01 -14.53 -3.73
N ASP A 55 0.55 -15.49 -3.02
CA ASP A 55 1.85 -16.07 -3.42
C ASP A 55 1.79 -16.79 -4.79
N ASP A 56 0.63 -17.37 -5.15
CA ASP A 56 0.47 -18.23 -6.33
C ASP A 56 -0.52 -17.69 -7.38
N ALA A 57 -0.87 -16.40 -7.36
CA ALA A 57 -1.87 -15.88 -8.29
C ALA A 57 -1.71 -14.37 -8.54
N PRO A 58 -2.24 -13.87 -9.67
CA PRO A 58 -2.23 -12.44 -9.97
C PRO A 58 -2.88 -11.60 -8.87
N ASP A 59 -2.38 -10.38 -8.69
CA ASP A 59 -2.95 -9.41 -7.77
C ASP A 59 -4.41 -9.12 -8.10
N VAL A 60 -5.22 -8.98 -7.05
CA VAL A 60 -6.63 -8.61 -7.15
C VAL A 60 -6.81 -7.21 -6.59
N VAL A 61 -7.59 -6.38 -7.27
CA VAL A 61 -7.94 -5.04 -6.79
C VAL A 61 -9.28 -5.07 -6.07
N GLY A 62 -9.30 -4.54 -4.86
CA GLY A 62 -10.48 -4.33 -4.05
C GLY A 62 -10.64 -2.89 -3.59
N LYS A 63 -11.68 -2.64 -2.80
CA LYS A 63 -11.94 -1.33 -2.17
C LYS A 63 -12.28 -1.50 -0.70
N VAL A 64 -11.78 -0.60 0.14
CA VAL A 64 -12.20 -0.53 1.54
C VAL A 64 -13.69 -0.23 1.58
N ARG A 65 -14.47 -1.18 2.11
CA ARG A 65 -15.91 -1.03 2.28
C ARG A 65 -16.24 -0.44 3.64
N GLN A 66 -15.61 -0.96 4.68
CA GLN A 66 -15.91 -0.58 6.06
C GLN A 66 -14.66 -0.69 6.93
N ILE A 67 -14.48 0.28 7.79
CA ILE A 67 -13.47 0.28 8.84
C ILE A 67 -14.22 0.09 10.15
N SER A 68 -13.85 -0.93 10.94
CA SER A 68 -14.48 -1.17 12.23
C SER A 68 -14.18 -0.02 13.18
N PRO A 69 -15.18 0.52 13.88
CA PRO A 69 -14.97 1.53 14.91
C PRO A 69 -14.32 0.96 16.18
N GLN A 70 -14.28 -0.37 16.30
CA GLN A 70 -13.73 -1.07 17.46
C GLN A 70 -12.34 -1.60 17.15
N ILE A 71 -11.42 -1.34 18.10
CA ILE A 71 -10.06 -1.87 18.09
C ILE A 71 -9.99 -2.97 19.16
N ASP A 72 -9.39 -4.08 18.81
CA ASP A 72 -9.09 -5.14 19.76
C ASP A 72 -8.02 -4.65 20.75
N ARG A 73 -8.34 -4.71 22.06
CA ARG A 73 -7.47 -4.17 23.11
C ARG A 73 -6.20 -4.98 23.32
N ALA A 74 -6.25 -6.28 23.07
CA ALA A 74 -5.11 -7.17 23.29
C ALA A 74 -4.09 -7.07 22.15
N THR A 75 -4.57 -7.00 20.91
CA THR A 75 -3.73 -6.99 19.72
C THR A 75 -3.45 -5.59 19.17
N GLN A 76 -4.23 -4.57 19.60
CA GLN A 76 -4.19 -3.21 19.04
C GLN A 76 -4.47 -3.14 17.54
N LEU A 77 -5.21 -4.13 17.02
CA LEU A 77 -5.59 -4.20 15.62
C LEU A 77 -7.08 -3.81 15.43
N GLY A 78 -7.36 -3.11 14.37
CA GLY A 78 -8.72 -2.86 13.90
C GLY A 78 -9.04 -3.68 12.67
N LYS A 79 -10.32 -4.04 12.50
CA LYS A 79 -10.79 -4.82 11.36
C LYS A 79 -11.21 -3.90 10.23
N VAL A 80 -10.71 -4.17 9.04
CA VAL A 80 -11.08 -3.48 7.81
C VAL A 80 -11.71 -4.50 6.86
N ARG A 81 -12.92 -4.23 6.38
CA ARG A 81 -13.60 -5.04 5.37
C ARG A 81 -13.32 -4.46 4.00
N ILE A 82 -12.83 -5.30 3.12
CA ILE A 82 -12.45 -4.96 1.76
C ILE A 82 -13.36 -5.76 0.82
N SER A 83 -14.15 -5.06 0.01
CA SER A 83 -14.95 -5.68 -1.02
C SER A 83 -14.06 -6.08 -2.19
N LEU A 84 -14.24 -7.31 -2.67
CA LEU A 84 -13.55 -7.86 -3.82
C LEU A 84 -14.55 -8.00 -4.95
N ASN A 85 -14.11 -7.70 -6.17
CA ASN A 85 -14.91 -8.03 -7.33
C ASN A 85 -15.09 -9.55 -7.39
N ASN A 86 -16.23 -9.99 -7.94
CA ASN A 86 -16.51 -11.41 -8.07
C ASN A 86 -15.38 -12.09 -8.86
N ASN A 87 -14.53 -12.82 -8.14
CA ASN A 87 -13.40 -13.53 -8.71
C ASN A 87 -13.51 -15.01 -8.32
N PRO A 88 -13.74 -15.91 -9.30
CA PRO A 88 -13.96 -17.33 -9.04
C PRO A 88 -12.74 -18.05 -8.44
N SER A 89 -11.54 -17.43 -8.53
CA SER A 89 -10.32 -17.99 -7.95
C SER A 89 -10.21 -17.75 -6.44
N LEU A 90 -11.08 -16.92 -5.87
CA LEU A 90 -11.11 -16.65 -4.43
C LEU A 90 -12.09 -17.56 -3.73
N LYS A 91 -11.67 -18.10 -2.58
CA LYS A 91 -12.52 -18.96 -1.74
C LYS A 91 -12.48 -18.50 -0.30
N VAL A 92 -13.58 -18.70 0.41
CA VAL A 92 -13.66 -18.43 1.84
C VAL A 92 -12.61 -19.27 2.58
N GLY A 93 -11.87 -18.63 3.51
CA GLY A 93 -10.79 -19.28 4.26
C GLY A 93 -9.40 -19.12 3.65
N MET A 94 -9.26 -18.50 2.48
CA MET A 94 -7.95 -18.17 1.93
C MET A 94 -7.29 -17.02 2.68
N PHE A 95 -5.96 -17.08 2.78
CA PHE A 95 -5.12 -15.99 3.27
C PHE A 95 -4.60 -15.15 2.11
N ALA A 96 -4.51 -13.84 2.34
CA ALA A 96 -3.95 -12.89 1.38
C ALA A 96 -3.34 -11.69 2.10
N ARG A 97 -2.42 -11.00 1.43
CA ARG A 97 -1.82 -9.76 1.91
C ARG A 97 -2.50 -8.57 1.20
N ALA A 98 -2.95 -7.59 1.98
CA ALA A 98 -3.58 -6.39 1.47
C ALA A 98 -2.65 -5.18 1.59
N ASN A 99 -2.37 -4.53 0.47
CA ASN A 99 -1.70 -3.23 0.42
C ASN A 99 -2.75 -2.16 0.18
N ILE A 100 -3.03 -1.34 1.19
CA ILE A 100 -4.10 -0.34 1.17
C ILE A 100 -3.49 1.03 0.86
N ASP A 101 -3.97 1.68 -0.19
CA ASP A 101 -3.57 3.04 -0.54
C ASP A 101 -4.25 4.02 0.44
N ALA A 102 -3.58 4.35 1.53
CA ALA A 102 -4.15 5.22 2.58
C ALA A 102 -4.30 6.68 2.11
N LYS A 103 -3.33 7.18 1.38
CA LYS A 103 -3.33 8.51 0.77
C LYS A 103 -2.63 8.46 -0.58
N ARG A 104 -3.10 9.26 -1.50
CA ARG A 104 -2.45 9.51 -2.80
C ARG A 104 -2.16 10.99 -2.94
N SER A 105 -1.03 11.32 -3.53
CA SER A 105 -0.66 12.64 -3.95
C SER A 105 -0.15 12.59 -5.38
N CYS A 106 -0.29 13.69 -6.12
CA CYS A 106 0.26 13.88 -7.46
C CYS A 106 1.40 14.89 -7.45
N GLY A 107 2.09 15.06 -6.32
CA GLY A 107 3.24 15.95 -6.16
C GLY A 107 4.53 15.40 -6.76
N VAL A 108 5.58 16.22 -6.70
CA VAL A 108 6.94 15.80 -7.05
C VAL A 108 7.41 14.75 -6.04
N ALA A 109 7.93 13.63 -6.51
CA ALA A 109 8.46 12.58 -5.65
C ALA A 109 9.93 12.32 -5.98
N VAL A 110 10.76 12.16 -4.93
CA VAL A 110 12.16 11.80 -5.05
C VAL A 110 12.46 10.53 -4.27
N PRO A 111 13.53 9.77 -4.60
CA PRO A 111 13.98 8.66 -3.77
C PRO A 111 14.22 9.11 -2.33
N ARG A 112 13.91 8.27 -1.35
CA ARG A 112 14.15 8.60 0.07
C ARG A 112 15.62 8.89 0.34
N THR A 113 16.52 8.21 -0.36
CA THR A 113 17.98 8.38 -0.27
C THR A 113 18.46 9.74 -0.76
N ALA A 114 17.66 10.43 -1.59
CA ALA A 114 17.99 11.78 -2.09
C ALA A 114 17.81 12.90 -1.05
N ILE A 115 17.23 12.59 0.12
CA ILE A 115 16.93 13.58 1.16
C ILE A 115 17.84 13.37 2.35
N ASP A 116 18.59 14.41 2.72
CA ASP A 116 19.30 14.50 3.98
C ASP A 116 18.82 15.72 4.76
N ARG A 117 18.39 15.51 6.03
CA ARG A 117 17.97 16.57 6.97
C ARG A 117 17.05 17.64 6.38
N LEU A 118 16.07 17.22 5.56
CA LEU A 118 15.12 18.07 4.84
C LEU A 118 15.78 18.95 3.76
N THR A 119 16.89 18.50 3.19
CA THR A 119 17.54 19.12 2.03
C THR A 119 17.65 18.11 0.90
N VAL A 120 17.66 18.61 -0.32
CA VAL A 120 17.96 17.85 -1.54
C VAL A 120 19.08 18.56 -2.30
N GLN A 121 19.89 17.80 -3.01
CA GLN A 121 20.91 18.33 -3.90
C GLN A 121 20.37 18.31 -5.34
N VAL A 122 20.20 19.49 -5.90
CA VAL A 122 19.70 19.70 -7.26
C VAL A 122 20.88 19.95 -8.20
N VAL A 123 20.85 19.34 -9.37
CA VAL A 123 21.84 19.59 -10.41
C VAL A 123 21.33 20.70 -11.33
N LYS A 124 21.98 21.85 -11.27
CA LYS A 124 21.68 22.99 -12.14
C LYS A 124 22.79 23.16 -13.21
N GLY A 125 22.49 22.75 -14.42
CA GLY A 125 23.52 22.61 -15.43
C GLY A 125 24.47 21.47 -15.08
N ASN A 126 25.71 21.81 -14.66
CA ASN A 126 26.71 20.84 -14.21
C ASN A 126 27.15 21.08 -12.75
N THR A 127 26.45 21.89 -11.99
CA THR A 127 26.82 22.25 -10.61
C THR A 127 25.76 21.81 -9.62
N ILE A 128 26.19 21.49 -8.41
CA ILE A 128 25.30 21.11 -7.30
C ILE A 128 24.81 22.37 -6.58
N GLU A 129 23.51 22.38 -6.27
CA GLU A 129 22.84 23.37 -5.42
C GLU A 129 22.08 22.64 -4.33
N THR A 130 22.44 22.84 -3.06
CA THR A 130 21.68 22.26 -1.93
C THR A 130 20.49 23.15 -1.60
N ARG A 131 19.31 22.55 -1.59
CA ARG A 131 18.07 23.27 -1.40
C ARG A 131 17.24 22.67 -0.27
N LYS A 132 16.72 23.52 0.62
CA LYS A 132 15.76 23.08 1.65
C LYS A 132 14.42 22.75 1.01
N VAL A 133 13.82 21.65 1.47
CA VAL A 133 12.54 21.17 0.97
C VAL A 133 11.56 20.93 2.11
N ARG A 134 10.28 21.07 1.79
CA ARG A 134 9.19 20.63 2.66
C ARG A 134 8.65 19.30 2.12
N VAL A 135 8.77 18.27 2.95
CA VAL A 135 8.35 16.91 2.59
C VAL A 135 6.88 16.67 2.90
N GLY A 136 6.25 15.82 2.11
CA GLY A 136 4.87 15.39 2.24
C GLY A 136 4.75 13.90 2.58
N LEU A 137 4.01 13.17 1.76
CA LEU A 137 3.82 11.73 1.92
C LEU A 137 5.14 10.97 1.67
N THR A 138 5.39 9.98 2.51
CA THR A 138 6.56 9.10 2.38
C THR A 138 6.09 7.66 2.20
N SER A 139 6.67 6.98 1.22
CA SER A 139 6.52 5.54 0.98
C SER A 139 7.82 4.80 1.34
N ASP A 140 7.88 3.50 1.10
CA ASP A 140 9.10 2.71 1.34
C ASP A 140 10.27 3.13 0.44
N THR A 141 9.99 3.60 -0.76
CA THR A 141 11.00 3.92 -1.78
C THR A 141 11.15 5.41 -2.07
N SER A 142 10.10 6.21 -1.85
CA SER A 142 10.05 7.62 -2.27
C SER A 142 9.42 8.53 -1.23
N THR A 143 9.75 9.80 -1.32
CA THR A 143 9.16 10.87 -0.49
C THR A 143 8.67 11.99 -1.41
N GLU A 144 7.47 12.46 -1.14
CA GLU A 144 6.88 13.61 -1.81
C GLU A 144 7.54 14.91 -1.34
N ILE A 145 7.80 15.79 -2.28
CA ILE A 145 8.25 17.16 -2.02
C ILE A 145 7.08 18.11 -2.30
N LEU A 146 6.69 18.84 -1.27
CA LEU A 146 5.61 19.83 -1.34
C LEU A 146 6.11 21.21 -1.77
N GLU A 147 7.34 21.58 -1.38
CA GLU A 147 7.95 22.85 -1.70
C GLU A 147 9.47 22.70 -1.83
N GLY A 148 10.09 23.52 -2.66
CA GLY A 148 11.54 23.58 -2.84
C GLY A 148 12.10 22.79 -4.00
N LEU A 149 11.25 22.10 -4.77
CA LEU A 149 11.64 21.34 -5.97
C LEU A 149 10.55 21.44 -7.03
N ASP A 150 10.94 21.71 -8.27
CA ASP A 150 10.05 21.80 -9.39
C ASP A 150 10.06 20.52 -10.25
N VAL A 151 8.97 20.31 -11.01
CA VAL A 151 8.87 19.17 -11.92
C VAL A 151 9.90 19.28 -13.03
N GLY A 152 10.68 18.22 -13.22
CA GLY A 152 11.71 18.15 -14.27
C GLY A 152 13.11 18.52 -13.78
N GLU A 153 13.27 18.99 -12.55
CA GLU A 153 14.60 19.19 -11.97
C GLU A 153 15.30 17.85 -11.71
N THR A 154 16.60 17.82 -11.92
CA THR A 154 17.45 16.63 -11.66
C THR A 154 17.98 16.69 -10.24
N VAL A 155 17.77 15.65 -9.46
CA VAL A 155 18.28 15.54 -8.08
C VAL A 155 19.31 14.42 -7.96
N VAL A 156 20.23 14.58 -7.02
CA VAL A 156 21.17 13.52 -6.64
C VAL A 156 20.40 12.42 -5.93
N ALA A 157 20.48 11.20 -6.43
CA ALA A 157 19.67 10.08 -5.93
C ALA A 157 20.11 9.59 -4.55
N ASP A 158 21.34 9.86 -4.14
CA ASP A 158 21.89 9.49 -2.84
C ASP A 158 22.56 10.71 -2.18
N ALA A 159 21.90 11.25 -1.17
CA ALA A 159 22.39 12.40 -0.40
C ALA A 159 23.57 12.05 0.54
N GLY A 160 23.89 10.76 0.71
CA GLY A 160 25.07 10.29 1.44
C GLY A 160 26.41 10.53 0.73
N THR A 161 26.38 11.12 -0.47
CA THR A 161 27.59 11.50 -1.20
C THR A 161 28.25 12.72 -0.58
N SER A 162 29.58 12.83 -0.73
CA SER A 162 30.39 13.97 -0.24
C SER A 162 30.33 15.17 -1.18
N LEU A 163 29.21 15.41 -1.86
CA LEU A 163 29.03 16.54 -2.75
C LEU A 163 28.69 17.82 -1.99
N HIS A 164 29.24 18.93 -2.41
CA HIS A 164 29.02 20.25 -1.81
C HIS A 164 28.47 21.24 -2.86
N ASP A 165 27.90 22.33 -2.39
CA ASP A 165 27.43 23.41 -3.24
C ASP A 165 28.53 23.93 -4.15
N GLY A 166 28.22 24.02 -5.45
CA GLY A 166 29.18 24.50 -6.46
C GLY A 166 30.04 23.40 -7.07
N ASP A 167 30.04 22.19 -6.53
CA ASP A 167 30.77 21.07 -7.11
C ASP A 167 30.31 20.81 -8.55
N GLN A 168 31.26 20.58 -9.45
CA GLN A 168 30.99 20.21 -10.82
C GLN A 168 30.77 18.72 -10.91
N VAL A 169 29.64 18.32 -11.49
CA VAL A 169 29.24 16.94 -11.64
C VAL A 169 28.87 16.60 -13.07
N LYS A 170 29.04 15.33 -13.41
CA LYS A 170 28.49 14.74 -14.62
C LYS A 170 27.34 13.85 -14.24
N THR A 171 26.14 14.17 -14.72
CA THR A 171 24.94 13.38 -14.45
C THR A 171 24.97 12.06 -15.22
N MET A 172 24.57 11.00 -14.51
CA MET A 172 24.21 9.72 -15.10
C MET A 172 22.82 9.36 -14.54
N PHE A 173 21.88 9.06 -15.42
CA PHE A 173 20.55 8.67 -14.98
C PHE A 173 20.55 7.21 -14.50
N ALA A 174 19.72 6.90 -13.50
CA ALA A 174 19.66 5.59 -12.86
C ALA A 174 19.39 4.46 -13.88
N GLU A 175 18.58 4.72 -14.90
CA GLU A 175 18.30 3.77 -16.00
C GLU A 175 19.54 3.42 -16.84
N GLU A 176 20.50 4.33 -16.98
CA GLU A 176 21.76 4.07 -17.68
C GLU A 176 22.71 3.21 -16.85
N LEU A 177 22.67 3.35 -15.52
CA LEU A 177 23.47 2.53 -14.59
C LEU A 177 23.04 1.06 -14.60
N GLU A 178 21.75 0.80 -14.66
CA GLU A 178 21.24 -0.58 -14.76
C GLU A 178 21.64 -1.26 -16.06
N ARG A 179 21.62 -0.55 -17.18
CA ARG A 179 22.08 -1.07 -18.48
C ARG A 179 23.58 -1.36 -18.52
N THR A 180 24.36 -0.61 -17.75
CA THR A 180 25.83 -0.79 -17.71
C THR A 180 26.23 -1.95 -16.79
N ARG A 181 25.45 -2.24 -15.74
CA ARG A 181 25.66 -3.40 -14.85
C ARG A 181 25.22 -4.74 -15.44
N ALA A 182 24.36 -4.72 -16.44
CA ALA A 182 23.83 -5.93 -17.12
C ALA A 182 24.70 -6.39 -18.31
N ARG A 183 25.84 -5.78 -18.56
CA ARG A 183 26.89 -6.18 -19.51
C ARG A 183 28.13 -6.66 -18.80
#